data_ea07e35977f46be88cc97421b1866b24
#
_entry.id   ea07e35977f46be88cc97421b1866b24
#
_cell.length_a   1.000
_cell.length_b   1.000
_cell.length_c   1.000
_cell.angle_alpha   90.00
_cell.angle_beta   90.00
_cell.angle_gamma   90.00
#
_symmetry.space_group_name_H-M   'P 1'
#
loop_
_entity.id
_entity.type
_entity.pdbx_description
1 polymer ?
#
loop_
_entity_poly.entity_id
_entity_poly.type
_entity_poly.pdbx_seq_one_letter_code
_entity_poly.pdbx_strand_id
1 'polypeptide(L)'
;SRRQRQMCIRDSDTLKKQLTQSGKEVFIYELLQNANDYPRRTKIDGKIQPLPVDVEFHITENYLTFEHTGEYFNPKNIAAICDINDGEKSDNTEAIGYKGIGFKTVFLDNDYVLLNTGNYTFRFDKSATDVINTPWQILPIWTEHNEIDNEIKSVFRQHPNEEFRVKFALQPRDKEILTDEDRDDNYIDLFTDVFESERVILFIPNIKKVSIFIDGQDEPIVREKDNKDWCVSDSLVDDIPEDITDKINDVLENPDSLR
;
A
#
# COMPACT_ATOMS: atom_id res chain seq x y z
N SER A 1 -13.30 21.54 20.58
CA SER A 1 -14.56 21.64 21.35
C SER A 1 -15.27 20.29 21.45
N ARG A 2 -16.25 20.15 22.36
CA ARG A 2 -17.00 18.88 22.56
C ARG A 2 -17.72 18.42 21.28
N ARG A 3 -18.13 19.32 20.41
CA ARG A 3 -18.73 19.03 19.10
C ARG A 3 -17.73 18.45 18.10
N GLN A 4 -16.51 18.95 18.05
CA GLN A 4 -15.44 18.39 17.20
C GLN A 4 -15.08 16.96 17.60
N ARG A 5 -14.99 16.66 18.91
CA ARG A 5 -14.72 15.30 19.39
C ARG A 5 -15.83 14.30 19.04
N GLN A 6 -17.11 14.72 19.17
CA GLN A 6 -18.24 13.86 18.78
C GLN A 6 -18.31 13.63 17.26
N MET A 7 -17.90 14.61 16.45
CA MET A 7 -17.80 14.46 15.00
C MET A 7 -16.70 13.46 14.64
N CYS A 8 -15.49 13.61 15.19
CA CYS A 8 -14.38 12.69 14.94
C CYS A 8 -14.69 11.23 15.32
N ILE A 9 -15.40 10.99 16.43
CA ILE A 9 -15.81 9.64 16.86
C ILE A 9 -16.85 9.05 15.89
N ARG A 10 -17.82 9.82 15.45
CA ARG A 10 -18.85 9.39 14.49
C ARG A 10 -18.24 9.07 13.12
N ASP A 11 -17.29 9.88 12.66
CA ASP A 11 -16.64 9.71 11.37
C ASP A 11 -15.74 8.46 11.39
N SER A 12 -15.05 8.21 12.50
CA SER A 12 -14.28 6.98 12.72
C SER A 12 -15.15 5.71 12.68
N ASP A 13 -16.34 5.74 13.32
CA ASP A 13 -17.26 4.58 13.33
C ASP A 13 -17.90 4.36 11.95
N THR A 14 -18.18 5.42 11.21
CA THR A 14 -18.72 5.33 9.84
C THR A 14 -17.67 4.80 8.88
N LEU A 15 -16.44 5.28 8.99
CA LEU A 15 -15.30 4.80 8.24
C LEU A 15 -15.05 3.31 8.50
N LYS A 16 -15.06 2.91 9.77
CA LYS A 16 -14.91 1.51 10.18
C LYS A 16 -15.96 0.59 9.55
N LYS A 17 -17.23 1.04 9.47
CA LYS A 17 -18.30 0.28 8.82
C LYS A 17 -18.14 0.16 7.32
N GLN A 18 -17.68 1.21 6.64
CA GLN A 18 -17.43 1.19 5.19
C GLN A 18 -16.26 0.27 4.85
N LEU A 19 -15.20 0.30 5.65
CA LEU A 19 -13.99 -0.50 5.43
C LEU A 19 -14.21 -1.98 5.76
N THR A 20 -15.04 -2.31 6.76
CA THR A 20 -15.36 -3.71 7.11
C THR A 20 -16.20 -4.42 6.02
N GLN A 21 -16.79 -3.67 5.08
CA GLN A 21 -17.49 -4.24 3.91
C GLN A 21 -16.56 -4.53 2.74
N SER A 22 -15.33 -4.03 2.79
CA SER A 22 -14.27 -4.32 1.83
C SER A 22 -13.46 -5.49 2.37
N GLY A 23 -13.02 -6.42 1.55
CA GLY A 23 -12.25 -7.58 2.00
C GLY A 23 -10.96 -7.20 2.74
N LYS A 24 -10.37 -8.15 3.46
CA LYS A 24 -9.13 -7.92 4.23
C LYS A 24 -7.95 -7.49 3.36
N GLU A 25 -7.96 -7.87 2.08
CA GLU A 25 -6.93 -7.55 1.09
C GLU A 25 -6.86 -6.08 0.70
N VAL A 26 -7.87 -5.27 1.04
CA VAL A 26 -7.96 -3.85 0.61
C VAL A 26 -6.74 -3.04 1.03
N PHE A 27 -6.21 -3.26 2.24
CA PHE A 27 -5.05 -2.50 2.69
C PHE A 27 -3.80 -2.78 1.83
N ILE A 28 -3.64 -4.00 1.30
CA ILE A 28 -2.53 -4.37 0.41
C ILE A 28 -2.62 -3.55 -0.87
N TYR A 29 -3.81 -3.52 -1.49
CA TYR A 29 -4.03 -2.73 -2.71
C TYR A 29 -3.82 -1.24 -2.49
N GLU A 30 -4.23 -0.71 -1.34
CA GLU A 30 -4.02 0.70 -0.99
C GLU A 30 -2.54 1.03 -0.78
N LEU A 31 -1.77 0.14 -0.15
CA LEU A 31 -0.32 0.32 -0.01
C LEU A 31 0.36 0.29 -1.39
N LEU A 32 0.00 -0.67 -2.25
CA LEU A 32 0.52 -0.75 -3.61
C LEU A 32 0.13 0.48 -4.44
N GLN A 33 -1.11 0.94 -4.34
CA GLN A 33 -1.57 2.14 -5.04
C GLN A 33 -0.80 3.38 -4.58
N ASN A 34 -0.57 3.53 -3.28
CA ASN A 34 0.24 4.63 -2.75
C ASN A 34 1.67 4.60 -3.32
N ALA A 35 2.31 3.44 -3.40
CA ALA A 35 3.63 3.30 -4.02
C ALA A 35 3.60 3.65 -5.51
N ASN A 36 2.55 3.22 -6.21
CA ASN A 36 2.35 3.50 -7.64
C ASN A 36 2.14 5.01 -7.93
N ASP A 37 1.42 5.72 -7.06
CA ASP A 37 1.04 7.12 -7.29
C ASP A 37 2.19 8.10 -7.01
N TYR A 38 3.22 7.66 -6.29
CA TYR A 38 4.37 8.48 -5.93
C TYR A 38 5.71 7.92 -6.44
N PRO A 39 5.86 7.66 -7.77
CA PRO A 39 7.15 7.26 -8.33
C PRO A 39 8.13 8.42 -8.28
N ARG A 40 9.41 8.12 -8.10
CA ARG A 40 10.46 9.11 -8.38
C ARG A 40 10.38 9.52 -9.84
N ARG A 41 10.76 10.74 -10.12
CA ARG A 41 10.73 11.27 -11.49
C ARG A 41 12.13 11.72 -11.92
N THR A 42 12.46 11.45 -13.17
CA THR A 42 13.72 11.88 -13.76
C THR A 42 13.48 12.54 -15.12
N LYS A 43 14.46 13.28 -15.60
CA LYS A 43 14.40 13.91 -16.91
C LYS A 43 15.21 13.08 -17.91
N ILE A 44 14.51 12.45 -18.87
CA ILE A 44 15.10 11.69 -19.98
C ILE A 44 14.72 12.39 -21.27
N ASP A 45 15.69 12.73 -22.10
CA ASP A 45 15.49 13.41 -23.40
C ASP A 45 14.61 14.67 -23.31
N GLY A 46 14.77 15.42 -22.22
CA GLY A 46 14.01 16.64 -21.96
C GLY A 46 12.60 16.46 -21.40
N LYS A 47 12.08 15.23 -21.31
CA LYS A 47 10.78 14.89 -20.75
C LYS A 47 10.90 14.35 -19.34
N ILE A 48 9.99 14.75 -18.45
CA ILE A 48 9.89 14.19 -17.10
C ILE A 48 9.17 12.85 -17.20
N GLN A 49 9.81 11.78 -16.71
CA GLN A 49 9.26 10.43 -16.72
C GLN A 49 9.34 9.82 -15.33
N PRO A 50 8.35 8.98 -14.91
CA PRO A 50 8.43 8.23 -13.68
C PRO A 50 9.53 7.17 -13.77
N LEU A 51 10.24 6.96 -12.67
CA LEU A 51 11.13 5.82 -12.51
C LEU A 51 10.30 4.62 -12.01
N PRO A 52 10.65 3.41 -12.43
CA PRO A 52 10.05 2.20 -11.90
C PRO A 52 10.15 2.14 -10.38
N VAL A 53 9.11 1.61 -9.74
CA VAL A 53 9.03 1.44 -8.30
C VAL A 53 9.14 -0.05 -7.98
N ASP A 54 10.04 -0.38 -7.07
CA ASP A 54 10.13 -1.69 -6.46
C ASP A 54 9.47 -1.64 -5.07
N VAL A 55 8.77 -2.71 -4.72
CA VAL A 55 8.02 -2.85 -3.48
C VAL A 55 8.43 -4.13 -2.79
N GLU A 56 8.59 -4.09 -1.47
CA GLU A 56 8.84 -5.26 -0.64
C GLU A 56 7.89 -5.32 0.54
N PHE A 57 7.41 -6.52 0.80
CA PHE A 57 6.70 -6.89 2.02
C PHE A 57 7.53 -7.92 2.78
N HIS A 58 7.58 -7.81 4.10
CA HIS A 58 8.13 -8.85 4.96
C HIS A 58 7.11 -9.19 6.03
N ILE A 59 6.72 -10.46 6.09
CA ILE A 59 5.89 -11.03 7.14
C ILE A 59 6.84 -11.66 8.14
N THR A 60 6.95 -11.07 9.32
CA THR A 60 7.81 -11.52 10.41
C THR A 60 6.97 -12.05 11.57
N GLU A 61 7.59 -12.47 12.66
CA GLU A 61 6.86 -13.00 13.83
C GLU A 61 5.85 -12.00 14.42
N ASN A 62 6.22 -10.69 14.45
CA ASN A 62 5.41 -9.67 15.13
C ASN A 62 4.91 -8.55 14.22
N TYR A 63 5.42 -8.44 12.99
CA TYR A 63 5.16 -7.30 12.11
C TYR A 63 4.96 -7.72 10.67
N LEU A 64 4.11 -6.97 9.98
CA LEU A 64 4.14 -6.86 8.54
C LEU A 64 4.86 -5.56 8.18
N THR A 65 5.96 -5.64 7.45
CA THR A 65 6.61 -4.44 6.92
C THR A 65 6.29 -4.25 5.44
N PHE A 66 6.33 -3.00 5.00
CA PHE A 66 6.11 -2.60 3.62
C PHE A 66 7.10 -1.50 3.29
N GLU A 67 7.90 -1.69 2.24
CA GLU A 67 8.90 -0.73 1.81
C GLU A 67 8.80 -0.51 0.30
N HIS A 68 9.09 0.73 -0.17
CA HIS A 68 9.13 0.99 -1.61
C HIS A 68 10.15 2.06 -2.01
N THR A 69 10.60 1.98 -3.27
CA THR A 69 11.62 2.88 -3.85
C THR A 69 11.04 4.17 -4.43
N GLY A 70 9.75 4.45 -4.23
CA GLY A 70 9.09 5.66 -4.69
C GLY A 70 9.64 6.95 -4.07
N GLU A 71 8.94 8.07 -4.25
CA GLU A 71 9.36 9.35 -3.70
C GLU A 71 9.07 9.43 -2.19
N TYR A 72 9.87 10.21 -1.46
CA TYR A 72 9.61 10.52 -0.06
C TYR A 72 8.26 11.22 0.12
N PHE A 73 7.60 10.93 1.22
CA PHE A 73 6.42 11.71 1.59
C PHE A 73 6.81 13.14 1.92
N ASN A 74 6.11 14.07 1.33
CA ASN A 74 6.24 15.48 1.63
C ASN A 74 5.32 15.88 2.81
N PRO A 75 5.45 17.10 3.37
CA PRO A 75 4.62 17.55 4.50
C PRO A 75 3.11 17.47 4.25
N LYS A 76 2.65 17.59 3.00
CA LYS A 76 1.22 17.46 2.68
C LYS A 76 0.75 16.02 2.75
N ASN A 77 1.58 15.08 2.29
CA ASN A 77 1.28 13.65 2.43
C ASN A 77 1.18 13.26 3.92
N ILE A 78 2.15 13.74 4.74
CA ILE A 78 2.14 13.48 6.18
C ILE A 78 0.89 14.07 6.84
N ALA A 79 0.52 15.32 6.52
CA ALA A 79 -0.69 15.94 7.04
C ALA A 79 -1.95 15.13 6.65
N ALA A 80 -2.05 14.67 5.40
CA ALA A 80 -3.18 13.86 4.93
C ALA A 80 -3.30 12.51 5.67
N ILE A 81 -2.17 11.88 6.02
CA ILE A 81 -2.16 10.66 6.84
C ILE A 81 -2.71 10.94 8.25
N CYS A 82 -2.41 12.09 8.82
CA CYS A 82 -2.82 12.50 10.17
C CYS A 82 -4.23 13.11 10.22
N ASP A 83 -4.84 13.49 9.09
CA ASP A 83 -6.15 14.11 9.06
C ASP A 83 -7.27 13.10 8.80
N ILE A 84 -8.42 13.29 9.44
CA ILE A 84 -9.63 12.48 9.22
C ILE A 84 -10.49 13.05 8.07
N ASN A 85 -10.37 14.35 7.78
CA ASN A 85 -11.37 15.10 7.02
C ASN A 85 -10.96 15.55 5.61
N ASP A 86 -9.80 15.15 5.12
CA ASP A 86 -9.30 15.66 3.82
C ASP A 86 -9.98 15.02 2.57
N GLY A 87 -11.15 14.38 2.77
CA GLY A 87 -11.99 13.85 1.66
C GLY A 87 -12.71 14.92 0.85
N GLU A 88 -12.75 16.21 1.27
CA GLU A 88 -13.63 17.19 0.63
C GLU A 88 -12.96 18.24 -0.26
N LYS A 89 -11.64 18.40 -0.26
CA LYS A 89 -11.01 19.48 -1.06
C LYS A 89 -9.64 19.11 -1.63
N SER A 90 -9.60 18.50 -2.79
CA SER A 90 -8.43 18.67 -3.67
C SER A 90 -8.82 18.60 -5.14
N ASP A 91 -8.69 19.76 -5.79
CA ASP A 91 -8.86 19.96 -7.24
C ASP A 91 -7.77 19.29 -8.11
N ASN A 92 -7.10 18.25 -7.62
CA ASN A 92 -6.04 17.60 -8.35
C ASN A 92 -6.56 16.26 -8.90
N THR A 93 -7.00 16.29 -10.15
CA THR A 93 -7.64 15.18 -10.89
C THR A 93 -6.69 14.07 -11.34
N GLU A 94 -5.40 14.12 -10.99
CA GLU A 94 -4.39 13.15 -11.47
C GLU A 94 -4.08 11.99 -10.51
N ALA A 95 -4.60 11.97 -9.29
CA ALA A 95 -4.38 10.85 -8.36
C ALA A 95 -5.59 9.92 -8.38
N ILE A 96 -5.38 8.66 -8.73
CA ILE A 96 -6.43 7.62 -8.88
C ILE A 96 -7.01 7.17 -7.54
N GLY A 97 -6.40 7.51 -6.41
CA GLY A 97 -6.84 7.11 -5.08
C GLY A 97 -7.83 8.08 -4.41
N TYR A 98 -8.83 7.55 -3.73
CA TYR A 98 -9.71 8.31 -2.83
C TYR A 98 -8.85 8.81 -1.65
N LYS A 99 -8.39 10.06 -1.74
CA LYS A 99 -7.34 10.65 -0.89
C LYS A 99 -7.67 10.55 0.59
N GLY A 100 -6.74 9.96 1.35
CA GLY A 100 -6.74 9.93 2.83
C GLY A 100 -7.54 8.80 3.47
N ILE A 101 -8.51 8.18 2.78
CA ILE A 101 -9.31 7.08 3.33
C ILE A 101 -8.57 5.75 3.15
N GLY A 102 -7.92 5.54 2.01
CA GLY A 102 -7.29 4.27 1.69
C GLY A 102 -6.19 3.87 2.67
N PHE A 103 -5.28 4.80 2.99
CA PHE A 103 -4.25 4.53 4.01
C PHE A 103 -4.85 4.16 5.38
N LYS A 104 -6.04 4.69 5.73
CA LYS A 104 -6.69 4.39 7.01
C LYS A 104 -7.10 2.92 7.16
N THR A 105 -7.14 2.16 6.06
CA THR A 105 -7.40 0.71 6.11
C THR A 105 -6.37 -0.04 6.93
N VAL A 106 -5.12 0.42 6.97
CA VAL A 106 -4.05 -0.20 7.79
C VAL A 106 -4.39 -0.20 9.29
N PHE A 107 -5.25 0.72 9.77
CA PHE A 107 -5.63 0.79 11.18
C PHE A 107 -6.78 -0.16 11.58
N LEU A 108 -7.40 -0.86 10.62
CA LEU A 108 -8.52 -1.76 10.92
C LEU A 108 -8.10 -2.91 11.81
N ASP A 109 -7.01 -3.57 11.46
CA ASP A 109 -6.54 -4.77 12.13
C ASP A 109 -5.20 -4.56 12.86
N ASN A 110 -4.57 -3.38 12.72
CA ASN A 110 -3.30 -3.07 13.36
C ASN A 110 -3.50 -2.07 14.50
N ASP A 111 -2.86 -2.31 15.65
CA ASP A 111 -2.86 -1.44 16.82
C ASP A 111 -1.56 -0.59 16.91
N TYR A 112 -0.59 -0.86 16.02
CA TYR A 112 0.64 -0.08 15.87
C TYR A 112 0.98 0.06 14.38
N VAL A 113 1.34 1.28 13.97
CA VAL A 113 1.74 1.61 12.60
C VAL A 113 2.92 2.58 12.67
N LEU A 114 4.11 2.13 12.28
CA LEU A 114 5.30 2.97 12.14
C LEU A 114 5.45 3.40 10.68
N LEU A 115 5.78 4.67 10.47
CA LEU A 115 6.20 5.22 9.17
C LEU A 115 7.58 5.84 9.29
N ASN A 116 8.47 5.44 8.37
CA ASN A 116 9.78 6.06 8.17
C ASN A 116 9.90 6.53 6.71
N THR A 117 10.12 7.83 6.50
CA THR A 117 10.30 8.41 5.17
C THR A 117 11.09 9.73 5.24
N GLY A 118 12.25 9.78 4.61
CA GLY A 118 13.13 10.93 4.65
C GLY A 118 13.48 11.35 6.08
N ASN A 119 13.09 12.56 6.48
CA ASN A 119 13.33 13.09 7.82
C ASN A 119 12.20 12.78 8.81
N TYR A 120 11.17 12.05 8.37
CA TYR A 120 10.02 11.76 9.19
C TYR A 120 10.09 10.33 9.68
N THR A 121 10.08 10.13 11.00
CA THR A 121 9.88 8.85 11.65
C THR A 121 8.88 9.05 12.77
N PHE A 122 7.70 8.48 12.62
CA PHE A 122 6.64 8.57 13.61
C PHE A 122 5.78 7.31 13.60
N ARG A 123 5.10 7.08 14.71
CA ARG A 123 4.18 5.96 14.85
C ARG A 123 2.80 6.41 15.29
N PHE A 124 1.84 5.62 14.95
CA PHE A 124 0.52 5.59 15.57
C PHE A 124 0.50 4.37 16.48
N ASP A 125 0.25 4.57 17.74
CA ASP A 125 0.37 3.53 18.76
C ASP A 125 -0.82 3.63 19.72
N LYS A 126 -1.70 2.64 19.65
CA LYS A 126 -2.89 2.60 20.47
C LYS A 126 -2.56 2.52 21.96
N SER A 127 -1.55 1.72 22.32
CA SER A 127 -1.15 1.52 23.72
C SER A 127 -0.60 2.79 24.35
N ALA A 128 0.12 3.61 23.58
CA ALA A 128 0.68 4.88 24.05
C ALA A 128 -0.40 5.98 24.21
N THR A 129 -1.57 5.82 23.62
CA THR A 129 -2.63 6.83 23.56
C THR A 129 -3.90 6.45 24.32
N ASP A 130 -3.96 5.28 24.93
CA ASP A 130 -5.14 4.81 25.69
C ASP A 130 -5.57 5.76 26.84
N VAL A 131 -4.64 6.58 27.33
CA VAL A 131 -4.90 7.57 28.38
C VAL A 131 -5.47 8.87 27.83
N ILE A 132 -5.36 9.08 26.51
CA ILE A 132 -5.77 10.31 25.81
C ILE A 132 -7.09 9.99 25.11
N ASN A 133 -8.20 10.53 25.57
CA ASN A 133 -9.54 10.35 24.98
C ASN A 133 -9.64 10.98 23.56
N THR A 134 -8.75 10.59 22.67
CA THR A 134 -8.61 11.03 21.27
C THR A 134 -8.33 9.79 20.41
N PRO A 135 -8.92 9.69 19.20
CA PRO A 135 -8.61 8.58 18.29
C PRO A 135 -7.11 8.49 18.03
N TRP A 136 -6.51 7.37 18.39
CA TRP A 136 -5.07 7.16 18.28
C TRP A 136 -4.58 7.17 16.81
N GLN A 137 -5.46 6.82 15.87
CA GLN A 137 -5.18 6.77 14.43
C GLN A 137 -4.88 8.13 13.79
N ILE A 138 -5.01 9.22 14.55
CA ILE A 138 -4.73 10.60 14.11
C ILE A 138 -3.70 11.29 14.97
N LEU A 139 -3.12 10.59 15.92
CA LEU A 139 -2.10 11.11 16.83
C LEU A 139 -0.74 10.54 16.47
N PRO A 140 0.03 11.18 15.59
CA PRO A 140 1.37 10.74 15.29
C PRO A 140 2.28 11.00 16.49
N ILE A 141 3.07 10.00 16.88
CA ILE A 141 4.08 10.08 17.92
C ILE A 141 5.44 10.05 17.23
N TRP A 142 6.19 11.13 17.35
CA TRP A 142 7.57 11.16 16.87
C TRP A 142 8.36 10.01 17.50
N THR A 143 9.13 9.31 16.70
CA THR A 143 9.78 8.07 17.12
C THR A 143 11.28 8.16 16.82
N GLU A 144 12.10 8.04 17.85
CA GLU A 144 13.55 7.99 17.70
C GLU A 144 13.99 6.55 17.33
N HIS A 145 15.16 6.43 16.73
CA HIS A 145 15.69 5.14 16.28
C HIS A 145 15.81 4.10 17.42
N ASN A 146 16.11 4.52 18.64
CA ASN A 146 16.21 3.65 19.81
C ASN A 146 14.84 3.13 20.30
N GLU A 147 13.74 3.79 19.93
CA GLU A 147 12.37 3.40 20.27
C GLU A 147 11.76 2.38 19.27
N ILE A 148 12.37 2.22 18.10
CA ILE A 148 11.93 1.24 17.10
C ILE A 148 12.35 -0.16 17.56
N ASP A 149 11.45 -1.14 17.39
CA ASP A 149 11.73 -2.55 17.68
C ASP A 149 12.92 -3.08 16.85
N ASN A 150 13.67 -4.01 17.42
CA ASN A 150 14.84 -4.58 16.76
C ASN A 150 14.47 -5.44 15.56
N GLU A 151 13.33 -6.10 15.59
CA GLU A 151 12.80 -6.87 14.47
C GLU A 151 12.55 -5.96 13.26
N ILE A 152 11.84 -4.84 13.46
CA ILE A 152 11.63 -3.81 12.43
C ILE A 152 12.98 -3.27 11.91
N LYS A 153 13.90 -2.96 12.84
CA LYS A 153 15.24 -2.48 12.45
C LYS A 153 16.00 -3.48 11.59
N SER A 154 15.84 -4.77 11.86
CA SER A 154 16.53 -5.82 11.09
C SER A 154 16.08 -5.84 9.65
N VAL A 155 14.79 -5.67 9.40
CA VAL A 155 14.23 -5.56 8.04
C VAL A 155 14.65 -4.24 7.39
N PHE A 156 14.42 -3.11 8.04
CA PHE A 156 14.70 -1.78 7.47
C PHE A 156 16.17 -1.52 7.14
N ARG A 157 17.11 -2.26 7.75
CA ARG A 157 18.55 -2.18 7.46
C ARG A 157 18.98 -2.94 6.22
N GLN A 158 18.12 -3.81 5.67
CA GLN A 158 18.45 -4.55 4.46
C GLN A 158 18.63 -3.60 3.27
N HIS A 159 17.91 -2.47 3.28
CA HIS A 159 18.00 -1.46 2.24
C HIS A 159 18.33 -0.07 2.79
N PRO A 160 19.21 0.70 2.11
CA PRO A 160 19.44 2.11 2.42
C PRO A 160 18.16 2.94 2.26
N ASN A 161 18.00 3.97 3.11
CA ASN A 161 16.85 4.88 3.02
C ASN A 161 16.84 5.72 1.73
N GLU A 162 17.96 5.86 1.05
CA GLU A 162 18.08 6.52 -0.25
C GLU A 162 17.48 5.69 -1.38
N GLU A 163 17.45 4.37 -1.20
CA GLU A 163 16.88 3.41 -2.14
C GLU A 163 15.41 3.14 -1.83
N PHE A 164 15.13 2.50 -0.68
CA PHE A 164 13.78 2.29 -0.17
C PHE A 164 13.39 3.47 0.73
N ARG A 165 12.68 4.42 0.14
CA ARG A 165 12.47 5.75 0.68
C ARG A 165 11.26 5.87 1.60
N VAL A 166 10.34 4.95 1.48
CA VAL A 166 9.15 4.89 2.32
C VAL A 166 9.07 3.49 2.92
N LYS A 167 8.99 3.43 4.24
CA LYS A 167 8.99 2.19 5.00
C LYS A 167 7.90 2.24 6.05
N PHE A 168 7.08 1.21 6.09
CA PHE A 168 6.04 1.01 7.09
C PHE A 168 6.31 -0.26 7.88
N ALA A 169 5.94 -0.26 9.17
CA ALA A 169 5.80 -1.48 9.95
C ALA A 169 4.43 -1.47 10.63
N LEU A 170 3.68 -2.52 10.43
CA LEU A 170 2.33 -2.74 10.92
C LEU A 170 2.36 -3.86 11.94
N GLN A 171 1.84 -3.64 13.14
CA GLN A 171 1.66 -4.71 14.12
C GLN A 171 0.17 -5.03 14.22
N PRO A 172 -0.24 -6.21 13.79
CA PRO A 172 -1.61 -6.66 13.96
C PRO A 172 -2.00 -6.70 15.43
N ARG A 173 -3.29 -6.43 15.69
CA ARG A 173 -3.89 -6.58 17.02
C ARG A 173 -3.78 -8.01 17.50
N ASP A 174 -3.99 -8.94 16.60
CA ASP A 174 -3.82 -10.37 16.78
C ASP A 174 -2.60 -10.82 15.97
N LYS A 175 -1.51 -11.11 16.66
CA LYS A 175 -0.24 -11.46 16.01
C LYS A 175 -0.26 -12.86 15.40
N GLU A 176 -1.14 -13.75 15.86
CA GLU A 176 -1.28 -15.09 15.31
C GLU A 176 -1.65 -15.04 13.80
N ILE A 177 -2.25 -13.93 13.34
CA ILE A 177 -2.54 -13.71 11.91
C ILE A 177 -1.28 -13.72 11.02
N LEU A 178 -0.10 -13.46 11.59
CA LEU A 178 1.18 -13.46 10.88
C LEU A 178 1.83 -14.83 10.79
N THR A 179 1.57 -15.72 11.75
CA THR A 179 2.37 -16.95 11.95
C THR A 179 1.56 -18.23 11.98
N ASP A 180 0.25 -18.16 12.28
CA ASP A 180 -0.61 -19.33 12.37
C ASP A 180 -1.20 -19.69 11.00
N GLU A 181 -0.57 -20.65 10.32
CA GLU A 181 -0.96 -21.14 8.99
C GLU A 181 -2.29 -21.90 9.00
N ASP A 182 -2.76 -22.37 10.17
CA ASP A 182 -4.03 -23.09 10.31
C ASP A 182 -5.26 -22.14 10.32
N ARG A 183 -5.03 -20.84 10.36
CA ARG A 183 -6.11 -19.84 10.36
C ARG A 183 -6.53 -19.47 8.93
N ASP A 184 -7.84 -19.49 8.69
CA ASP A 184 -8.46 -19.07 7.42
C ASP A 184 -8.19 -17.59 7.04
N ASP A 185 -7.69 -16.78 8.00
CA ASP A 185 -7.50 -15.35 7.85
C ASP A 185 -6.04 -14.90 8.01
N ASN A 186 -5.09 -15.85 7.95
CA ASN A 186 -3.67 -15.54 8.08
C ASN A 186 -3.13 -14.70 6.91
N TYR A 187 -2.05 -13.96 7.17
CA TYR A 187 -1.48 -13.07 6.15
C TYR A 187 -0.67 -13.83 5.10
N ILE A 188 -0.17 -15.02 5.38
CA ILE A 188 0.59 -15.82 4.43
C ILE A 188 -0.33 -16.23 3.28
N ASP A 189 -1.50 -16.80 3.60
CA ASP A 189 -2.51 -17.18 2.60
C ASP A 189 -3.06 -15.95 1.88
N LEU A 190 -3.38 -14.88 2.63
CA LEU A 190 -3.88 -13.63 2.06
C LEU A 190 -2.92 -13.06 1.01
N PHE A 191 -1.61 -13.00 1.31
CA PHE A 191 -0.62 -12.51 0.36
C PHE A 191 -0.40 -13.49 -0.79
N THR A 192 -0.41 -14.79 -0.51
CA THR A 192 -0.32 -15.82 -1.55
C THR A 192 -1.47 -15.67 -2.53
N ASP A 193 -2.72 -15.57 -2.06
CA ASP A 193 -3.90 -15.42 -2.89
C ASP A 193 -3.88 -14.13 -3.72
N VAL A 194 -3.57 -12.98 -3.08
CA VAL A 194 -3.49 -11.68 -3.78
C VAL A 194 -2.44 -11.70 -4.88
N PHE A 195 -1.31 -12.36 -4.64
CA PHE A 195 -0.18 -12.39 -5.58
C PHE A 195 -0.08 -13.71 -6.36
N GLU A 196 -1.02 -14.65 -6.23
CA GLU A 196 -1.09 -15.85 -7.08
C GLU A 196 -1.19 -15.45 -8.55
N SER A 197 -2.04 -14.47 -8.84
CA SER A 197 -2.19 -13.94 -10.18
C SER A 197 -1.20 -12.81 -10.46
N GLU A 198 -0.43 -12.91 -11.54
CA GLU A 198 0.40 -11.82 -12.05
C GLU A 198 -0.41 -10.56 -12.41
N ARG A 199 -1.73 -10.69 -12.55
CA ARG A 199 -2.64 -9.59 -12.91
C ARG A 199 -2.65 -8.46 -11.91
N VAL A 200 -2.31 -8.69 -10.64
CA VAL A 200 -2.29 -7.66 -9.60
C VAL A 200 -1.38 -6.48 -9.99
N ILE A 201 -0.23 -6.75 -10.63
CA ILE A 201 0.71 -5.71 -11.04
C ILE A 201 0.34 -5.04 -12.36
N LEU A 202 -0.64 -5.57 -13.12
CA LEU A 202 -1.06 -4.98 -14.41
C LEU A 202 -1.68 -3.58 -14.23
N PHE A 203 -2.44 -3.39 -13.16
CA PHE A 203 -3.20 -2.17 -12.89
C PHE A 203 -2.41 -1.10 -12.13
N ILE A 204 -1.14 -1.34 -11.82
CA ILE A 204 -0.25 -0.43 -11.10
C ILE A 204 0.98 -0.10 -11.98
N PRO A 205 0.82 0.78 -12.97
CA PRO A 205 1.77 0.96 -14.08
C PRO A 205 3.19 1.32 -13.64
N ASN A 206 3.37 2.06 -12.56
CA ASN A 206 4.69 2.51 -12.09
C ASN A 206 5.42 1.45 -11.25
N ILE A 207 4.73 0.45 -10.69
CA ILE A 207 5.39 -0.63 -9.96
C ILE A 207 5.98 -1.61 -10.97
N LYS A 208 7.29 -1.85 -10.85
CA LYS A 208 8.02 -2.81 -11.66
C LYS A 208 8.07 -4.18 -11.01
N LYS A 209 8.33 -4.21 -9.71
CA LYS A 209 8.56 -5.44 -8.96
C LYS A 209 7.89 -5.39 -7.60
N VAL A 210 7.30 -6.51 -7.20
CA VAL A 210 6.84 -6.77 -5.82
C VAL A 210 7.50 -8.03 -5.33
N SER A 211 8.13 -7.97 -4.15
CA SER A 211 8.72 -9.13 -3.47
C SER A 211 8.06 -9.30 -2.11
N ILE A 212 7.73 -10.52 -1.74
CA ILE A 212 7.13 -10.85 -0.44
C ILE A 212 8.02 -11.87 0.23
N PHE A 213 8.60 -11.49 1.36
CA PHE A 213 9.44 -12.31 2.20
C PHE A 213 8.62 -12.79 3.40
N ILE A 214 8.65 -14.08 3.66
CA ILE A 214 7.92 -14.70 4.78
C ILE A 214 8.96 -15.38 5.66
N ASP A 215 8.98 -15.04 6.95
CA ASP A 215 9.89 -15.66 7.90
C ASP A 215 9.69 -17.19 7.91
N GLY A 216 10.81 -17.91 7.83
CA GLY A 216 10.83 -19.38 7.75
C GLY A 216 10.73 -19.94 6.33
N GLN A 217 10.51 -19.11 5.30
CA GLN A 217 10.57 -19.54 3.91
C GLN A 217 11.90 -19.12 3.26
N ASP A 218 12.49 -20.04 2.48
CA ASP A 218 13.81 -19.82 1.86
C ASP A 218 13.74 -18.86 0.66
N GLU A 219 12.63 -18.86 -0.07
CA GLU A 219 12.47 -18.05 -1.30
C GLU A 219 11.28 -17.10 -1.19
N PRO A 220 11.43 -15.82 -1.60
CA PRO A 220 10.33 -14.86 -1.63
C PRO A 220 9.36 -15.15 -2.79
N ILE A 221 8.10 -14.75 -2.60
CA ILE A 221 7.16 -14.65 -3.72
C ILE A 221 7.51 -13.38 -4.49
N VAL A 222 7.81 -13.50 -5.79
CA VAL A 222 8.21 -12.36 -6.63
C VAL A 222 7.26 -12.23 -7.81
N ARG A 223 6.81 -10.99 -8.05
CA ARG A 223 6.07 -10.59 -9.25
C ARG A 223 6.80 -9.41 -9.89
N GLU A 224 7.24 -9.58 -11.11
CA GLU A 224 8.00 -8.56 -11.84
C GLU A 224 7.43 -8.39 -13.26
N LYS A 225 7.33 -7.12 -13.70
CA LYS A 225 6.96 -6.79 -15.07
C LYS A 225 8.16 -7.01 -15.99
N ASP A 226 8.02 -7.90 -16.95
CA ASP A 226 8.93 -7.95 -18.08
C ASP A 226 8.77 -6.68 -18.93
N ASN A 227 9.91 -6.10 -19.36
CA ASN A 227 9.93 -4.95 -20.29
C ASN A 227 9.52 -5.32 -21.71
N LYS A 228 9.03 -6.53 -21.94
CA LYS A 228 8.53 -7.00 -23.23
C LYS A 228 7.01 -6.80 -23.25
N ASP A 229 6.55 -6.26 -24.36
CA ASP A 229 5.14 -6.00 -24.66
C ASP A 229 4.21 -7.00 -23.99
N TRP A 230 3.18 -6.48 -23.32
CA TRP A 230 2.17 -7.25 -22.61
C TRP A 230 1.52 -8.27 -23.57
N CYS A 231 1.97 -9.49 -23.55
CA CYS A 231 1.21 -10.57 -24.14
C CYS A 231 0.13 -10.97 -23.13
N VAL A 232 -1.12 -10.68 -23.45
CA VAL A 232 -2.25 -11.37 -22.84
C VAL A 232 -2.00 -12.85 -23.10
N SER A 233 -1.87 -13.68 -22.06
CA SER A 233 -1.64 -15.11 -22.25
C SER A 233 -2.80 -15.69 -23.06
N ASP A 234 -2.54 -16.58 -23.98
CA ASP A 234 -3.55 -17.23 -24.85
C ASP A 234 -4.75 -17.81 -24.09
N SER A 235 -4.58 -18.15 -22.81
CA SER A 235 -5.66 -18.64 -21.94
C SER A 235 -6.76 -17.62 -21.63
N LEU A 236 -6.54 -16.32 -21.91
CA LEU A 236 -7.58 -15.28 -21.78
C LEU A 236 -8.32 -15.04 -23.08
N VAL A 237 -7.75 -15.46 -24.22
CA VAL A 237 -8.35 -15.26 -25.55
C VAL A 237 -9.50 -16.26 -25.76
N ASP A 238 -9.39 -17.46 -25.18
CA ASP A 238 -10.39 -18.51 -25.32
C ASP A 238 -11.75 -18.19 -24.63
N ASP A 239 -11.74 -17.26 -23.64
CA ASP A 239 -12.93 -16.84 -22.89
C ASP A 239 -13.51 -15.49 -23.38
N ILE A 240 -12.88 -14.82 -24.34
CA ILE A 240 -13.39 -13.55 -24.88
C ILE A 240 -14.42 -13.88 -25.98
N PRO A 241 -15.66 -13.38 -25.90
CA PRO A 241 -16.64 -13.53 -26.96
C PRO A 241 -16.10 -13.07 -28.32
N GLU A 242 -16.38 -13.80 -29.37
CA GLU A 242 -15.84 -13.59 -30.72
C GLU A 242 -16.09 -12.17 -31.25
N ASP A 243 -17.22 -11.55 -30.89
CA ASP A 243 -17.59 -10.18 -31.23
C ASP A 243 -16.71 -9.12 -30.54
N ILE A 244 -16.12 -9.44 -29.40
CA ILE A 244 -15.18 -8.55 -28.69
C ILE A 244 -13.77 -8.72 -29.26
N THR A 245 -13.38 -9.95 -29.58
CA THR A 245 -12.10 -10.25 -30.22
C THR A 245 -11.98 -9.55 -31.56
N ASP A 246 -13.03 -9.58 -32.38
CA ASP A 246 -13.08 -8.88 -33.67
C ASP A 246 -12.95 -7.36 -33.51
N LYS A 247 -13.60 -6.76 -32.50
CA LYS A 247 -13.45 -5.32 -32.20
C LYS A 247 -12.05 -4.95 -31.72
N ILE A 248 -11.40 -5.80 -30.92
CA ILE A 248 -10.03 -5.57 -30.48
C ILE A 248 -9.08 -5.62 -31.67
N ASN A 249 -9.23 -6.59 -32.56
CA ASN A 249 -8.42 -6.74 -33.75
C ASN A 249 -8.61 -5.57 -34.72
N ASP A 250 -9.84 -5.08 -34.91
CA ASP A 250 -10.15 -3.93 -35.76
C ASP A 250 -9.49 -2.63 -35.21
N VAL A 251 -9.46 -2.44 -33.89
CA VAL A 251 -8.78 -1.33 -33.23
C VAL A 251 -7.26 -1.44 -33.36
N LEU A 252 -6.70 -2.66 -33.24
CA LEU A 252 -5.26 -2.87 -33.38
C LEU A 252 -4.78 -2.66 -34.81
N GLU A 253 -5.59 -3.04 -35.81
CA GLU A 253 -5.30 -2.83 -37.22
C GLU A 253 -5.53 -1.37 -37.70
N ASN A 254 -6.47 -0.67 -37.05
CA ASN A 254 -6.84 0.70 -37.35
C ASN A 254 -6.88 1.60 -36.10
N PRO A 255 -5.73 1.99 -35.51
CA PRO A 255 -5.67 2.79 -34.29
C PRO A 255 -6.39 4.15 -34.37
N ASP A 256 -6.62 4.67 -35.58
CA ASP A 256 -7.32 5.94 -35.83
C ASP A 256 -8.86 5.82 -35.79
N SER A 257 -9.41 4.61 -35.66
CA SER A 257 -10.86 4.38 -35.59
C SER A 257 -11.48 4.77 -34.23
N LEU A 258 -10.66 5.10 -33.24
CA LEU A 258 -11.06 5.56 -31.90
C LEU A 258 -11.16 7.08 -31.76
N ARG A 259 -11.11 7.87 -32.84
CA ARG A 259 -11.27 9.32 -32.80
C ARG A 259 -12.69 9.76 -33.13
#